data_0b3d829b541fada6283c9c0105886934
#
_entry.id   0b3d829b541fada6283c9c0105886934
#
_cell.length_a   1.000
_cell.length_b   1.000
_cell.length_c   1.000
_cell.angle_alpha   90.00
_cell.angle_beta   90.00
_cell.angle_gamma   90.00
#
_symmetry.space_group_name_H-M   'P 1'
#
loop_
_entity.id
_entity.type
_entity.pdbx_description
1 polymer ?
#
loop_
_entity_poly.entity_id
_entity_poly.type
_entity_poly.pdbx_seq_one_letter_code
_entity_poly.pdbx_strand_id
1 'polypeptide(L)'
;GDLNRVVTFNYTQMFVGFQGRFQRYSEEPSTLINYWRNAYVQCLMPAHDIIRIYESNPEFSNRVNIAKIWKCYVLSQIAAVWGPIPYEYGLNGDIIVNYNREQDVYYMLFDDLKSAATALDMEGDVFTKDPIFADTSGKSDILKWKKFANTLRLRLAMRISNPAPDGDPVKAQAVVEDVFSDENLTMASDDDTALSHWGGLISAEGGDYNPLYYYAVYEKQKNIGTLPAFGETACYHMKPYSDPRLKVYAQPVVDKKDSDGTVPVHAGEYFGDTASYGGYGGESGVTIPGDNVHSKLTREDY
;
A
#
# COMPACT_ATOMS: atom_id res chain seq x y z
N GLY A 1 4.18 2.95 -3.90
CA GLY A 1 5.17 3.98 -3.67
C GLY A 1 4.56 5.37 -3.61
N ASP A 2 4.38 6.02 -4.75
CA ASP A 2 4.02 7.44 -4.80
C ASP A 2 2.67 7.77 -4.17
N LEU A 3 1.64 6.94 -4.34
CA LEU A 3 0.36 7.17 -3.69
C LEU A 3 0.50 7.27 -2.16
N ASN A 4 1.23 6.35 -1.55
CA ASN A 4 1.44 6.37 -0.10
C ASN A 4 2.25 7.58 0.32
N ARG A 5 3.36 7.84 -0.36
CA ARG A 5 4.28 8.94 -0.04
C ARG A 5 3.61 10.31 -0.18
N VAL A 6 2.87 10.50 -1.25
CA VAL A 6 2.38 11.83 -1.65
C VAL A 6 0.96 12.09 -1.15
N VAL A 7 0.14 11.06 -1.00
CA VAL A 7 -1.29 11.19 -0.65
C VAL A 7 -1.60 10.58 0.71
N THR A 8 -1.57 9.25 0.82
CA THR A 8 -2.11 8.56 2.00
C THR A 8 -1.41 8.89 3.29
N PHE A 9 -0.09 8.97 3.30
CA PHE A 9 0.66 9.31 4.52
C PHE A 9 0.39 10.74 4.99
N ASN A 10 0.19 11.66 4.06
CA ASN A 10 -0.15 13.04 4.39
C ASN A 10 -1.61 13.15 4.88
N TYR A 11 -2.56 12.46 4.25
CA TYR A 11 -3.96 12.47 4.67
C TYR A 11 -4.16 11.80 6.03
N THR A 12 -3.40 10.76 6.34
CA THR A 12 -3.42 10.11 7.66
C THR A 12 -2.57 10.86 8.69
N GLN A 13 -1.83 11.89 8.27
CA GLN A 13 -0.92 12.67 9.12
C GLN A 13 0.13 11.80 9.85
N MET A 14 0.45 10.63 9.29
CA MET A 14 1.56 9.81 9.79
C MET A 14 2.90 10.41 9.43
N PHE A 15 3.01 10.93 8.21
CA PHE A 15 4.18 11.64 7.72
C PHE A 15 3.75 12.95 7.08
N VAL A 16 4.64 13.93 7.17
CA VAL A 16 4.45 15.25 6.60
C VAL A 16 5.44 15.44 5.47
N GLY A 17 4.94 15.60 4.25
CA GLY A 17 5.78 15.80 3.07
C GLY A 17 6.26 17.24 2.91
N PHE A 18 7.45 17.39 2.35
CA PHE A 18 8.14 18.66 2.20
C PHE A 18 7.41 19.74 1.39
N GLN A 19 6.47 19.35 0.52
CA GLN A 19 5.81 20.30 -0.39
C GLN A 19 4.43 20.79 0.08
N GLY A 20 3.98 20.42 1.27
CA GLY A 20 2.80 21.00 1.93
C GLY A 20 1.44 20.86 1.24
N ARG A 21 1.41 20.39 0.00
CA ARG A 21 0.19 20.40 -0.83
C ARG A 21 -0.88 19.44 -0.30
N PHE A 22 -0.50 18.23 0.06
CA PHE A 22 -1.43 17.18 0.51
C PHE A 22 -1.81 17.29 1.97
N GLN A 23 -1.02 17.98 2.77
CA GLN A 23 -1.28 18.21 4.19
C GLN A 23 -2.57 19.01 4.44
N ARG A 24 -3.01 19.75 3.43
CA ARG A 24 -4.26 20.51 3.46
C ARG A 24 -5.43 19.80 2.78
N TYR A 25 -5.33 18.49 2.55
CA TYR A 25 -6.31 17.74 1.77
C TYR A 25 -6.53 18.32 0.35
N SER A 26 -5.49 18.97 -0.19
CA SER A 26 -5.51 19.46 -1.56
C SER A 26 -5.20 18.30 -2.51
N GLU A 27 -5.98 18.16 -3.55
CA GLU A 27 -5.78 17.13 -4.56
C GLU A 27 -4.54 17.42 -5.40
N GLU A 28 -3.81 16.36 -5.74
CA GLU A 28 -2.76 16.38 -6.76
C GLU A 28 -3.21 15.47 -7.93
N PRO A 29 -3.90 16.03 -8.91
CA PRO A 29 -4.49 15.25 -10.00
C PRO A 29 -3.46 14.39 -10.74
N SER A 30 -2.25 14.89 -10.92
CA SER A 30 -1.19 14.17 -11.63
C SER A 30 -0.79 12.85 -10.94
N THR A 31 -0.69 12.85 -9.61
CA THR A 31 -0.36 11.65 -8.84
C THR A 31 -1.50 10.63 -8.87
N LEU A 32 -2.74 11.09 -8.70
CA LEU A 32 -3.91 10.23 -8.75
C LEU A 32 -4.11 9.62 -10.15
N ILE A 33 -4.00 10.44 -11.21
CA ILE A 33 -4.07 9.97 -12.61
C ILE A 33 -2.96 8.96 -12.89
N ASN A 34 -1.73 9.21 -12.46
CA ASN A 34 -0.62 8.27 -12.65
C ASN A 34 -0.85 6.96 -11.91
N TYR A 35 -1.40 7.01 -10.69
CA TYR A 35 -1.72 5.79 -9.95
C TYR A 35 -2.78 4.97 -10.69
N TRP A 36 -3.87 5.59 -11.14
CA TRP A 36 -4.90 4.94 -11.94
C TRP A 36 -4.32 4.30 -13.20
N ARG A 37 -3.61 5.09 -13.99
CA ARG A 37 -2.99 4.62 -15.23
C ARG A 37 -2.03 3.45 -14.99
N ASN A 38 -1.15 3.55 -14.01
CA ASN A 38 -0.18 2.50 -13.71
C ASN A 38 -0.86 1.23 -13.20
N ALA A 39 -1.90 1.35 -12.40
CA ALA A 39 -2.68 0.20 -11.93
C ALA A 39 -3.31 -0.56 -13.11
N TYR A 40 -3.95 0.13 -14.04
CA TYR A 40 -4.56 -0.52 -15.20
C TYR A 40 -3.52 -1.02 -16.20
N VAL A 41 -2.55 -0.20 -16.59
CA VAL A 41 -1.62 -0.53 -17.67
C VAL A 41 -0.50 -1.47 -17.22
N GLN A 42 0.05 -1.26 -16.02
CA GLN A 42 1.23 -2.01 -15.59
C GLN A 42 0.92 -3.19 -14.67
N CYS A 43 -0.23 -3.19 -14.01
CA CYS A 43 -0.60 -4.26 -13.08
C CYS A 43 -1.76 -5.12 -13.61
N LEU A 44 -2.87 -4.50 -14.02
CA LEU A 44 -4.06 -5.24 -14.43
C LEU A 44 -3.95 -5.83 -15.82
N MET A 45 -3.40 -5.08 -16.80
CA MET A 45 -3.24 -5.59 -18.19
C MET A 45 -2.39 -6.86 -18.26
N PRO A 46 -1.17 -6.94 -17.66
CA PRO A 46 -0.39 -8.18 -17.68
C PRO A 46 -1.12 -9.37 -17.02
N ALA A 47 -1.81 -9.14 -15.89
CA ALA A 47 -2.59 -10.18 -15.23
C ALA A 47 -3.78 -10.64 -16.11
N HIS A 48 -4.46 -9.70 -16.77
CA HIS A 48 -5.52 -9.99 -17.71
C HIS A 48 -5.02 -10.77 -18.92
N ASP A 49 -3.86 -10.44 -19.47
CA ASP A 49 -3.26 -11.17 -20.59
C ASP A 49 -2.90 -12.61 -20.21
N ILE A 50 -2.37 -12.86 -19.03
CA ILE A 50 -2.14 -14.22 -18.53
C ILE A 50 -3.47 -15.00 -18.51
N ILE A 51 -4.52 -14.41 -17.94
CA ILE A 51 -5.84 -15.03 -17.85
C ILE A 51 -6.35 -15.34 -19.26
N ARG A 52 -6.43 -14.34 -20.12
CA ARG A 52 -6.98 -14.45 -21.48
C ARG A 52 -6.26 -15.48 -22.34
N ILE A 53 -4.94 -15.57 -22.24
CA ILE A 53 -4.12 -16.46 -23.08
C ILE A 53 -4.20 -17.91 -22.58
N TYR A 54 -4.25 -18.11 -21.26
CA TYR A 54 -4.06 -19.43 -20.69
C TYR A 54 -5.31 -20.02 -20.00
N GLU A 55 -6.42 -19.29 -19.87
CA GLU A 55 -7.62 -19.74 -19.15
C GLU A 55 -8.21 -21.06 -19.69
N SER A 56 -8.10 -21.32 -20.98
CA SER A 56 -8.58 -22.55 -21.60
C SER A 56 -7.60 -23.74 -21.50
N ASN A 57 -6.38 -23.51 -21.01
CA ASN A 57 -5.37 -24.56 -20.90
C ASN A 57 -5.22 -25.03 -19.44
N PRO A 58 -5.67 -26.25 -19.11
CA PRO A 58 -5.61 -26.78 -17.75
C PRO A 58 -4.19 -26.93 -17.18
N GLU A 59 -3.16 -27.00 -18.05
CA GLU A 59 -1.76 -27.07 -17.61
C GLU A 59 -1.28 -25.78 -16.92
N PHE A 60 -2.01 -24.67 -17.05
CA PHE A 60 -1.68 -23.37 -16.45
C PHE A 60 -2.70 -22.91 -15.42
N SER A 61 -3.50 -23.83 -14.88
CA SER A 61 -4.62 -23.52 -14.00
C SER A 61 -4.20 -22.67 -12.79
N ASN A 62 -3.15 -23.06 -12.07
CA ASN A 62 -2.71 -22.30 -10.90
C ASN A 62 -2.18 -20.90 -11.25
N ARG A 63 -1.38 -20.77 -12.32
CA ARG A 63 -0.89 -19.45 -12.77
C ARG A 63 -2.04 -18.53 -13.16
N VAL A 64 -3.07 -19.05 -13.80
CA VAL A 64 -4.28 -18.29 -14.12
C VAL A 64 -5.00 -17.85 -12.85
N ASN A 65 -5.17 -18.76 -11.89
CA ASN A 65 -5.86 -18.42 -10.64
C ASN A 65 -5.04 -17.46 -9.75
N ILE A 66 -3.72 -17.57 -9.71
CA ILE A 66 -2.84 -16.59 -9.07
C ILE A 66 -3.00 -15.22 -9.74
N ALA A 67 -3.03 -15.17 -11.08
CA ALA A 67 -3.26 -13.92 -11.81
C ALA A 67 -4.65 -13.31 -11.52
N LYS A 68 -5.70 -14.15 -11.37
CA LYS A 68 -7.04 -13.70 -10.93
C LYS A 68 -7.00 -13.11 -9.51
N ILE A 69 -6.33 -13.77 -8.57
CA ILE A 69 -6.17 -13.27 -7.19
C ILE A 69 -5.43 -11.93 -7.19
N TRP A 70 -4.35 -11.82 -7.94
CA TRP A 70 -3.60 -10.55 -8.06
C TRP A 70 -4.43 -9.45 -8.70
N LYS A 71 -5.16 -9.76 -9.77
CA LYS A 71 -6.12 -8.82 -10.39
C LYS A 71 -7.13 -8.30 -9.37
N CYS A 72 -7.75 -9.19 -8.58
CA CYS A 72 -8.68 -8.81 -7.52
C CYS A 72 -8.03 -7.92 -6.46
N TYR A 73 -6.81 -8.23 -6.04
CA TYR A 73 -6.07 -7.38 -5.10
C TYR A 73 -5.89 -5.97 -5.64
N VAL A 74 -5.42 -5.81 -6.87
CA VAL A 74 -5.20 -4.48 -7.48
C VAL A 74 -6.53 -3.73 -7.64
N LEU A 75 -7.59 -4.39 -8.14
CA LEU A 75 -8.92 -3.79 -8.28
C LEU A 75 -9.50 -3.35 -6.94
N SER A 76 -9.29 -4.12 -5.88
CA SER A 76 -9.71 -3.74 -4.52
C SER A 76 -9.03 -2.48 -4.02
N GLN A 77 -7.74 -2.27 -4.37
CA GLN A 77 -7.01 -1.05 -4.01
C GLN A 77 -7.54 0.16 -4.80
N ILE A 78 -7.88 -0.03 -6.08
CA ILE A 78 -8.44 1.04 -6.90
C ILE A 78 -9.83 1.41 -6.38
N ALA A 79 -10.70 0.42 -6.15
CA ALA A 79 -12.03 0.66 -5.60
C ALA A 79 -12.00 1.38 -4.24
N ALA A 80 -11.01 1.05 -3.39
CA ALA A 80 -10.84 1.71 -2.10
C ALA A 80 -10.52 3.21 -2.20
N VAL A 81 -10.00 3.67 -3.34
CA VAL A 81 -9.63 5.09 -3.56
C VAL A 81 -10.69 5.84 -4.35
N TRP A 82 -11.31 5.18 -5.34
CA TRP A 82 -12.24 5.84 -6.28
C TRP A 82 -13.70 5.42 -6.13
N GLY A 83 -14.01 4.36 -5.38
CA GLY A 83 -15.36 3.80 -5.30
C GLY A 83 -15.74 3.03 -6.56
N PRO A 84 -16.67 3.54 -7.38
CA PRO A 84 -17.04 2.91 -8.66
C PRO A 84 -15.87 2.81 -9.62
N ILE A 85 -15.65 1.64 -10.23
CA ILE A 85 -14.58 1.37 -11.20
C ILE A 85 -15.09 0.50 -12.36
N PRO A 86 -14.43 0.53 -13.54
CA PRO A 86 -14.76 -0.37 -14.64
C PRO A 86 -14.15 -1.76 -14.40
N TYR A 87 -14.81 -2.56 -13.55
CA TYR A 87 -14.33 -3.88 -13.14
C TYR A 87 -14.39 -4.90 -14.27
N GLU A 88 -15.56 -5.02 -14.93
CA GLU A 88 -15.80 -6.03 -15.96
C GLU A 88 -15.23 -5.65 -17.33
N TYR A 89 -15.31 -4.37 -17.67
CA TYR A 89 -15.07 -3.92 -19.05
C TYR A 89 -13.77 -3.14 -19.23
N GLY A 90 -13.09 -2.80 -18.15
CA GLY A 90 -11.94 -1.88 -18.18
C GLY A 90 -10.70 -2.40 -18.90
N LEU A 91 -10.66 -3.69 -19.26
CA LEU A 91 -9.50 -4.34 -19.89
C LEU A 91 -9.81 -4.94 -21.27
N ASN A 92 -11.01 -4.75 -21.78
CA ASN A 92 -11.44 -5.35 -23.05
C ASN A 92 -10.97 -4.57 -24.30
N GLY A 93 -10.35 -3.39 -24.11
CA GLY A 93 -9.90 -2.55 -25.22
C GLY A 93 -10.98 -1.62 -25.78
N ASP A 94 -12.12 -1.53 -25.12
CA ASP A 94 -13.20 -0.61 -25.51
C ASP A 94 -12.80 0.85 -25.23
N ILE A 95 -13.18 1.77 -26.13
CA ILE A 95 -12.90 3.20 -25.99
C ILE A 95 -13.80 3.82 -24.91
N ILE A 96 -15.01 3.33 -24.76
CA ILE A 96 -15.98 3.77 -23.77
C ILE A 96 -16.34 2.58 -22.91
N VAL A 97 -16.09 2.70 -21.60
CA VAL A 97 -16.35 1.63 -20.63
C VAL A 97 -17.31 2.12 -19.55
N ASN A 98 -18.23 1.24 -19.15
CA ASN A 98 -19.12 1.49 -18.03
C ASN A 98 -18.43 1.23 -16.71
N TYR A 99 -18.78 2.04 -15.70
CA TYR A 99 -18.34 1.84 -14.32
C TYR A 99 -19.34 0.93 -13.61
N ASN A 100 -18.84 -0.04 -12.87
CA ASN A 100 -19.64 -0.81 -11.94
C ASN A 100 -19.80 -0.02 -10.64
N ARG A 101 -20.97 -0.11 -10.01
CA ARG A 101 -21.20 0.51 -8.69
C ARG A 101 -20.26 -0.13 -7.66
N GLU A 102 -19.81 0.64 -6.69
CA GLU A 102 -18.89 0.15 -5.66
C GLU A 102 -19.36 -1.14 -4.98
N GLN A 103 -20.65 -1.22 -4.61
CA GLN A 103 -21.24 -2.42 -4.03
C GLN A 103 -21.09 -3.65 -4.94
N ASP A 104 -21.37 -3.48 -6.23
CA ASP A 104 -21.26 -4.58 -7.21
C ASP A 104 -19.80 -5.03 -7.36
N VAL A 105 -18.86 -4.08 -7.33
CA VAL A 105 -17.41 -4.37 -7.35
C VAL A 105 -17.01 -5.25 -6.16
N TYR A 106 -17.45 -4.94 -4.95
CA TYR A 106 -17.15 -5.77 -3.78
C TYR A 106 -17.73 -7.17 -3.90
N TYR A 107 -18.95 -7.30 -4.42
CA TYR A 107 -19.57 -8.61 -4.60
C TYR A 107 -18.82 -9.46 -5.63
N MET A 108 -18.45 -8.87 -6.76
CA MET A 108 -17.61 -9.55 -7.76
C MET A 108 -16.25 -9.95 -7.21
N LEU A 109 -15.61 -9.08 -6.40
CA LEU A 109 -14.34 -9.41 -5.74
C LEU A 109 -14.46 -10.62 -4.81
N PHE A 110 -15.54 -10.76 -4.04
CA PHE A 110 -15.76 -11.93 -3.19
C PHE A 110 -15.90 -13.22 -4.00
N ASP A 111 -16.66 -13.18 -5.08
CA ASP A 111 -16.95 -14.35 -5.90
C ASP A 111 -15.72 -14.77 -6.71
N ASP A 112 -15.01 -13.81 -7.33
CA ASP A 112 -13.78 -14.08 -8.08
C ASP A 112 -12.66 -14.62 -7.19
N LEU A 113 -12.44 -14.02 -6.00
CA LEU A 113 -11.45 -14.51 -5.04
C LEU A 113 -11.78 -15.91 -4.52
N LYS A 114 -13.07 -16.18 -4.22
CA LYS A 114 -13.51 -17.51 -3.80
C LYS A 114 -13.27 -18.55 -4.89
N SER A 115 -13.69 -18.23 -6.10
CA SER A 115 -13.52 -19.12 -7.26
C SER A 115 -12.05 -19.43 -7.51
N ALA A 116 -11.20 -18.39 -7.54
CA ALA A 116 -9.78 -18.56 -7.79
C ALA A 116 -9.08 -19.35 -6.67
N ALA A 117 -9.38 -19.06 -5.39
CA ALA A 117 -8.80 -19.79 -4.26
C ALA A 117 -9.21 -21.26 -4.25
N THR A 118 -10.47 -21.56 -4.60
CA THR A 118 -10.97 -22.94 -4.67
C THR A 118 -10.32 -23.74 -5.81
N ALA A 119 -10.07 -23.07 -6.94
CA ALA A 119 -9.50 -23.69 -8.13
C ALA A 119 -7.98 -23.95 -8.05
N LEU A 120 -7.28 -23.35 -7.07
CA LEU A 120 -5.86 -23.62 -6.87
C LEU A 120 -5.64 -25.07 -6.41
N ASP A 121 -4.78 -25.80 -7.10
CA ASP A 121 -4.41 -27.19 -6.83
C ASP A 121 -2.99 -27.26 -6.24
N MET A 122 -2.83 -27.92 -5.10
CA MET A 122 -1.54 -28.03 -4.40
C MET A 122 -0.47 -28.76 -5.22
N GLU A 123 -0.87 -29.63 -6.12
CA GLU A 123 0.00 -30.41 -7.01
C GLU A 123 0.06 -29.85 -8.45
N GLY A 124 -0.61 -28.71 -8.68
CA GLY A 124 -0.71 -28.10 -10.00
C GLY A 124 0.56 -27.32 -10.40
N ASP A 125 0.44 -26.62 -11.52
CA ASP A 125 1.51 -25.78 -12.04
C ASP A 125 1.84 -24.59 -11.13
N VAL A 126 3.06 -24.04 -11.25
CA VAL A 126 3.55 -22.91 -10.43
C VAL A 126 4.35 -21.92 -11.27
N PHE A 127 4.42 -20.66 -10.85
CA PHE A 127 5.44 -19.77 -11.36
C PHE A 127 6.81 -20.19 -10.84
N THR A 128 7.82 -20.12 -11.69
CA THR A 128 9.21 -20.51 -11.35
C THR A 128 9.95 -19.41 -10.61
N LYS A 129 9.41 -18.19 -10.60
CA LYS A 129 9.89 -17.04 -9.84
C LYS A 129 8.68 -16.29 -9.33
N ASP A 130 8.41 -16.41 -8.03
CA ASP A 130 7.32 -15.70 -7.37
C ASP A 130 7.90 -14.58 -6.51
N PRO A 131 7.60 -13.30 -6.77
CA PRO A 131 8.16 -12.20 -6.01
C PRO A 131 7.51 -11.99 -4.64
N ILE A 132 6.41 -12.71 -4.34
CA ILE A 132 5.61 -12.50 -3.13
C ILE A 132 5.64 -13.74 -2.23
N PHE A 133 5.30 -14.90 -2.76
CA PHE A 133 5.17 -16.15 -2.03
C PHE A 133 6.07 -17.25 -2.61
N ALA A 134 7.36 -16.94 -2.75
CA ALA A 134 8.32 -17.93 -3.17
C ALA A 134 8.55 -19.00 -2.07
N ASP A 135 8.61 -20.26 -2.46
CA ASP A 135 9.21 -21.30 -1.65
C ASP A 135 10.75 -21.19 -1.65
N THR A 136 11.44 -22.10 -0.99
CA THR A 136 12.90 -22.12 -0.92
C THR A 136 13.59 -22.31 -2.28
N SER A 137 12.86 -22.76 -3.31
CA SER A 137 13.34 -22.89 -4.70
C SER A 137 12.98 -21.68 -5.59
N GLY A 138 12.26 -20.72 -5.05
CA GLY A 138 11.77 -19.53 -5.78
C GLY A 138 10.42 -19.71 -6.46
N LYS A 139 9.82 -20.91 -6.35
CA LYS A 139 8.51 -21.22 -6.97
C LYS A 139 7.35 -20.72 -6.10
N SER A 140 6.20 -20.50 -6.73
CA SER A 140 4.98 -20.11 -6.01
C SER A 140 4.58 -21.14 -4.96
N ASP A 141 4.35 -20.67 -3.73
CA ASP A 141 3.69 -21.44 -2.67
C ASP A 141 2.17 -21.32 -2.82
N ILE A 142 1.54 -22.37 -3.28
CA ILE A 142 0.10 -22.39 -3.58
C ILE A 142 -0.75 -22.24 -2.33
N LEU A 143 -0.34 -22.82 -1.20
CA LEU A 143 -1.05 -22.66 0.06
C LEU A 143 -1.07 -21.19 0.53
N LYS A 144 0.04 -20.48 0.41
CA LYS A 144 0.11 -19.07 0.76
C LYS A 144 -0.78 -18.21 -0.15
N TRP A 145 -0.87 -18.52 -1.43
CA TRP A 145 -1.80 -17.85 -2.33
C TRP A 145 -3.27 -18.10 -1.97
N LYS A 146 -3.65 -19.33 -1.56
CA LYS A 146 -5.00 -19.63 -1.03
C LYS A 146 -5.28 -18.81 0.24
N LYS A 147 -4.36 -18.82 1.19
CA LYS A 147 -4.46 -18.03 2.43
C LYS A 147 -4.60 -16.54 2.15
N PHE A 148 -3.81 -16.02 1.22
CA PHE A 148 -3.87 -14.60 0.83
C PHE A 148 -5.24 -14.24 0.26
N ALA A 149 -5.78 -15.03 -0.67
CA ALA A 149 -7.09 -14.78 -1.27
C ALA A 149 -8.21 -14.76 -0.21
N ASN A 150 -8.23 -15.74 0.69
CA ASN A 150 -9.23 -15.80 1.76
C ASN A 150 -9.07 -14.67 2.79
N THR A 151 -7.84 -14.33 3.16
CA THR A 151 -7.58 -13.19 4.05
C THR A 151 -7.97 -11.86 3.39
N LEU A 152 -7.77 -11.72 2.09
CA LEU A 152 -8.26 -10.56 1.35
C LEU A 152 -9.80 -10.49 1.37
N ARG A 153 -10.50 -11.63 1.21
CA ARG A 153 -11.97 -11.69 1.36
C ARG A 153 -12.41 -11.20 2.74
N LEU A 154 -11.77 -11.66 3.82
CA LEU A 154 -12.06 -11.17 5.19
C LEU A 154 -11.84 -9.66 5.32
N ARG A 155 -10.72 -9.15 4.81
CA ARG A 155 -10.42 -7.71 4.83
C ARG A 155 -11.49 -6.90 4.11
N LEU A 156 -11.94 -7.36 2.95
CA LEU A 156 -12.98 -6.70 2.17
C LEU A 156 -14.36 -6.81 2.85
N ALA A 157 -14.68 -7.95 3.48
CA ALA A 157 -15.91 -8.12 4.26
C ALA A 157 -15.97 -7.12 5.42
N MET A 158 -14.87 -6.94 6.15
CA MET A 158 -14.80 -5.94 7.23
C MET A 158 -15.03 -4.50 6.72
N ARG A 159 -14.65 -4.19 5.48
CA ARG A 159 -14.90 -2.85 4.92
C ARG A 159 -16.36 -2.56 4.66
N ILE A 160 -17.16 -3.58 4.34
CA ILE A 160 -18.60 -3.44 4.08
C ILE A 160 -19.47 -3.83 5.28
N SER A 161 -18.89 -4.04 6.46
CA SER A 161 -19.63 -4.51 7.64
C SER A 161 -20.53 -3.46 8.30
N ASN A 162 -20.45 -2.20 7.89
CA ASN A 162 -21.33 -1.14 8.38
C ASN A 162 -22.78 -1.37 7.95
N PRO A 163 -23.76 -0.86 8.74
CA PRO A 163 -25.16 -0.84 8.32
C PRO A 163 -25.39 -0.01 7.05
N ALA A 164 -26.45 -0.34 6.31
CA ALA A 164 -26.88 0.48 5.19
C ALA A 164 -27.14 1.95 5.62
N PRO A 165 -26.88 2.97 4.76
CA PRO A 165 -26.51 2.83 3.35
C PRO A 165 -24.99 2.59 3.10
N ASP A 166 -24.14 2.65 4.13
CA ASP A 166 -22.67 2.68 3.99
C ASP A 166 -22.06 1.28 3.90
N GLY A 167 -22.85 0.22 4.00
CA GLY A 167 -22.35 -1.15 3.93
C GLY A 167 -23.44 -2.20 3.80
N ASP A 168 -23.01 -3.47 3.89
CA ASP A 168 -23.87 -4.67 3.88
C ASP A 168 -23.36 -5.69 4.92
N PRO A 169 -23.80 -5.58 6.17
CA PRO A 169 -23.35 -6.47 7.23
C PRO A 169 -23.79 -7.92 7.02
N VAL A 170 -24.90 -8.17 6.32
CA VAL A 170 -25.38 -9.55 6.05
C VAL A 170 -24.46 -10.24 5.05
N LYS A 171 -24.09 -9.56 3.96
CA LYS A 171 -23.12 -10.07 3.00
C LYS A 171 -21.75 -10.24 3.66
N ALA A 172 -21.32 -9.27 4.47
CA ALA A 172 -20.06 -9.34 5.21
C ALA A 172 -20.01 -10.57 6.11
N GLN A 173 -21.05 -10.81 6.92
CA GLN A 173 -21.14 -11.97 7.79
C GLN A 173 -21.07 -13.29 6.98
N ALA A 174 -21.84 -13.40 5.91
CA ALA A 174 -21.85 -14.58 5.08
C ALA A 174 -20.47 -14.91 4.48
N VAL A 175 -19.71 -13.88 4.07
CA VAL A 175 -18.33 -14.06 3.58
C VAL A 175 -17.39 -14.53 4.68
N VAL A 176 -17.50 -13.95 5.88
CA VAL A 176 -16.70 -14.34 7.05
C VAL A 176 -16.96 -15.78 7.45
N GLU A 177 -18.23 -16.18 7.56
CA GLU A 177 -18.62 -17.57 7.88
C GLU A 177 -18.11 -18.57 6.83
N ASP A 178 -18.21 -18.23 5.54
CA ASP A 178 -17.69 -19.06 4.45
C ASP A 178 -16.17 -19.23 4.52
N VAL A 179 -15.43 -18.16 4.81
CA VAL A 179 -13.96 -18.24 4.92
C VAL A 179 -13.54 -19.06 6.14
N PHE A 180 -14.19 -18.87 7.29
CA PHE A 180 -13.87 -19.60 8.52
C PHE A 180 -14.44 -21.03 8.56
N SER A 181 -15.13 -21.47 7.52
CA SER A 181 -15.45 -22.90 7.38
C SER A 181 -14.19 -23.78 7.29
N ASP A 182 -13.05 -23.20 6.86
CA ASP A 182 -11.71 -23.79 6.97
C ASP A 182 -10.70 -22.69 7.39
N GLU A 183 -10.49 -22.58 8.71
CA GLU A 183 -9.57 -21.57 9.29
C GLU A 183 -8.10 -21.76 8.89
N ASN A 184 -7.71 -22.98 8.48
CA ASN A 184 -6.35 -23.26 8.04
C ASN A 184 -6.00 -22.58 6.71
N LEU A 185 -7.00 -22.08 5.98
CA LEU A 185 -6.83 -21.37 4.72
C LEU A 185 -6.81 -19.85 4.87
N THR A 186 -6.47 -19.34 6.05
CA THR A 186 -6.24 -17.90 6.29
C THR A 186 -4.79 -17.64 6.71
N MET A 187 -4.31 -16.42 6.49
CA MET A 187 -2.98 -15.99 6.97
C MET A 187 -3.03 -15.85 8.48
N ALA A 188 -2.23 -16.63 9.20
CA ALA A 188 -2.28 -16.73 10.66
C ALA A 188 -0.93 -16.48 11.36
N SER A 189 0.16 -16.40 10.62
CA SER A 189 1.50 -16.21 11.16
C SER A 189 2.33 -15.24 10.29
N ASP A 190 3.48 -14.81 10.80
CA ASP A 190 4.43 -13.98 10.06
C ASP A 190 4.96 -14.68 8.82
N ASP A 191 5.05 -16.01 8.83
CA ASP A 191 5.46 -16.82 7.67
C ASP A 191 4.50 -16.74 6.49
N ASP A 192 3.23 -16.39 6.75
CA ASP A 192 2.21 -16.18 5.72
C ASP A 192 2.25 -14.77 5.12
N THR A 193 3.12 -13.87 5.61
CA THR A 193 3.13 -12.46 5.21
C THR A 193 3.45 -12.30 3.72
N ALA A 194 2.62 -11.53 3.02
CA ALA A 194 2.86 -11.15 1.62
C ALA A 194 3.93 -10.05 1.55
N LEU A 195 5.18 -10.44 1.31
CA LEU A 195 6.31 -9.53 1.23
C LEU A 195 6.91 -9.54 -0.18
N SER A 196 7.05 -8.35 -0.75
CA SER A 196 7.89 -8.17 -1.94
C SER A 196 9.32 -7.93 -1.51
N HIS A 197 10.22 -8.84 -1.88
CA HIS A 197 11.65 -8.70 -1.62
C HIS A 197 12.27 -7.78 -2.67
N TRP A 198 12.90 -6.70 -2.21
CA TRP A 198 13.60 -5.76 -3.06
C TRP A 198 15.09 -6.10 -3.08
N GLY A 199 15.71 -6.08 -4.24
CA GLY A 199 17.13 -6.38 -4.39
C GLY A 199 18.07 -5.28 -3.87
N GLY A 200 17.56 -4.12 -3.50
CA GLY A 200 18.35 -3.01 -2.97
C GLY A 200 19.19 -2.26 -4.02
N LEU A 201 19.04 -2.61 -5.29
CA LEU A 201 19.86 -2.02 -6.36
C LEU A 201 19.24 -0.67 -6.79
N ILE A 202 19.96 0.42 -6.57
CA ILE A 202 19.57 1.76 -7.01
C ILE A 202 20.47 2.17 -8.16
N SER A 203 19.87 2.43 -9.33
CA SER A 203 20.57 2.96 -10.50
C SER A 203 19.89 4.21 -11.06
N ALA A 204 20.61 4.95 -11.91
CA ALA A 204 20.05 6.14 -12.58
C ALA A 204 18.94 5.79 -13.58
N GLU A 205 18.90 4.54 -14.04
CA GLU A 205 17.93 4.05 -15.03
C GLU A 205 16.71 3.34 -14.41
N GLY A 206 16.61 3.39 -13.08
CA GLY A 206 15.66 2.61 -12.30
C GLY A 206 16.35 1.44 -11.59
N GLY A 207 15.73 0.91 -10.55
CA GLY A 207 16.32 -0.13 -9.75
C GLY A 207 15.29 -0.94 -8.99
N ASP A 208 15.75 -2.05 -8.45
CA ASP A 208 14.97 -2.92 -7.58
C ASP A 208 15.19 -2.48 -6.13
N TYR A 209 14.44 -1.47 -5.71
CA TYR A 209 14.54 -0.90 -4.36
C TYR A 209 13.17 -0.55 -3.78
N ASN A 210 13.09 -0.60 -2.46
CA ASN A 210 11.91 -0.10 -1.76
C ASN A 210 11.76 1.41 -1.99
N PRO A 211 10.63 1.89 -2.56
CA PRO A 211 10.43 3.31 -2.81
C PRO A 211 10.55 4.19 -1.56
N LEU A 212 10.13 3.69 -0.41
CA LEU A 212 10.26 4.43 0.84
C LEU A 212 11.72 4.58 1.27
N TYR A 213 12.53 3.53 1.13
CA TYR A 213 13.98 3.59 1.35
C TYR A 213 14.64 4.61 0.43
N TYR A 214 14.28 4.62 -0.85
CA TYR A 214 14.82 5.57 -1.81
C TYR A 214 14.64 7.01 -1.34
N TYR A 215 13.43 7.39 -0.99
CA TYR A 215 13.11 8.75 -0.56
C TYR A 215 13.60 9.07 0.86
N ALA A 216 13.49 8.16 1.80
CA ALA A 216 13.82 8.41 3.19
C ALA A 216 15.32 8.34 3.51
N VAL A 217 16.07 7.54 2.76
CA VAL A 217 17.49 7.29 3.05
C VAL A 217 18.40 7.72 1.91
N TYR A 218 18.16 7.21 0.69
CA TYR A 218 19.08 7.40 -0.42
C TYR A 218 19.12 8.83 -0.95
N GLU A 219 17.98 9.46 -1.19
CA GLU A 219 17.92 10.87 -1.63
C GLU A 219 18.51 11.81 -0.59
N LYS A 220 18.32 11.50 0.69
CA LYS A 220 18.90 12.29 1.77
C LYS A 220 20.43 12.28 1.76
N GLN A 221 21.04 11.14 1.46
CA GLN A 221 22.50 11.07 1.35
C GLN A 221 23.05 11.94 0.24
N LYS A 222 22.24 12.25 -0.77
CA LYS A 222 22.59 13.12 -1.90
C LYS A 222 22.17 14.57 -1.73
N ASN A 223 21.71 15.02 -0.55
CA ASN A 223 21.18 16.36 -0.31
C ASN A 223 20.00 16.76 -1.22
N ILE A 224 19.30 15.82 -1.78
CA ILE A 224 18.10 16.09 -2.59
C ILE A 224 16.91 16.20 -1.62
N GLY A 225 16.64 17.43 -1.22
CA GLY A 225 15.83 17.77 -0.06
C GLY A 225 14.33 17.59 -0.17
N THR A 226 13.79 16.38 -0.01
CA THR A 226 12.33 16.23 0.18
C THR A 226 12.00 15.02 1.06
N LEU A 227 12.52 15.02 2.29
CA LEU A 227 12.21 13.94 3.22
C LEU A 227 10.88 14.19 3.91
N PRO A 228 10.02 13.15 4.00
CA PRO A 228 8.90 13.21 4.91
C PRO A 228 9.41 13.28 6.34
N ALA A 229 8.88 14.23 7.12
CA ALA A 229 9.03 14.25 8.57
C ALA A 229 7.96 13.37 9.20
N PHE A 230 8.22 12.89 10.43
CA PHE A 230 7.20 12.18 11.20
C PHE A 230 6.11 13.17 11.64
N GLY A 231 4.84 12.81 11.43
CA GLY A 231 3.72 13.70 11.67
C GLY A 231 3.46 13.96 13.16
N GLU A 232 3.09 15.19 13.50
CA GLU A 232 2.72 15.58 14.86
C GLU A 232 1.58 14.72 15.41
N THR A 233 0.54 14.47 14.61
CA THR A 233 -0.60 13.63 14.99
C THR A 233 -0.18 12.22 15.37
N ALA A 234 0.67 11.59 14.57
CA ALA A 234 1.20 10.26 14.88
C ALA A 234 2.03 10.26 16.18
N CYS A 235 2.87 11.29 16.33
CA CYS A 235 3.69 11.46 17.54
C CYS A 235 2.82 11.60 18.79
N TYR A 236 1.79 12.45 18.76
CA TYR A 236 0.87 12.65 19.87
C TYR A 236 0.01 11.43 20.20
N HIS A 237 -0.30 10.59 19.22
CA HIS A 237 -0.98 9.32 19.51
C HIS A 237 -0.06 8.29 20.17
N MET A 238 1.23 8.27 19.85
CA MET A 238 2.15 7.26 20.37
C MET A 238 2.77 7.62 21.72
N LYS A 239 3.09 8.91 21.94
CA LYS A 239 3.76 9.38 23.18
C LYS A 239 2.98 9.06 24.46
N PRO A 240 1.68 9.36 24.59
CA PRO A 240 0.94 9.12 25.84
C PRO A 240 0.87 7.65 26.24
N TYR A 241 0.88 6.75 25.25
CA TYR A 241 0.83 5.30 25.47
C TYR A 241 2.21 4.67 25.63
N SER A 242 3.29 5.46 25.57
CA SER A 242 4.67 4.94 25.55
C SER A 242 4.86 3.84 24.50
N ASP A 243 4.25 4.03 23.31
CA ASP A 243 4.24 3.04 22.25
C ASP A 243 5.67 2.71 21.82
N PRO A 244 6.13 1.45 21.94
CA PRO A 244 7.51 1.07 21.61
C PRO A 244 7.84 1.28 20.13
N ARG A 245 6.85 1.30 19.25
CA ARG A 245 7.02 1.53 17.81
C ARG A 245 7.50 2.93 17.48
N LEU A 246 7.30 3.91 18.38
CA LEU A 246 7.79 5.27 18.15
C LEU A 246 9.31 5.31 17.95
N LYS A 247 10.06 4.50 18.71
CA LYS A 247 11.52 4.39 18.59
C LYS A 247 11.96 3.73 17.30
N VAL A 248 11.10 2.88 16.72
CA VAL A 248 11.34 2.20 15.45
C VAL A 248 11.04 3.15 14.29
N TYR A 249 9.92 3.88 14.34
CA TYR A 249 9.49 4.71 13.22
C TYR A 249 10.19 6.07 13.14
N ALA A 250 10.64 6.62 14.26
CA ALA A 250 11.21 7.95 14.29
C ALA A 250 12.44 8.06 15.20
N GLN A 251 13.33 8.99 14.86
CA GLN A 251 14.43 9.39 15.72
C GLN A 251 14.04 10.64 16.52
N PRO A 252 14.55 10.82 17.75
CA PRO A 252 14.43 12.09 18.45
C PRO A 252 14.98 13.24 17.61
N VAL A 253 14.50 14.44 17.88
CA VAL A 253 15.07 15.66 17.29
C VAL A 253 16.55 15.75 17.68
N VAL A 254 17.40 15.98 16.67
CA VAL A 254 18.86 15.96 16.86
C VAL A 254 19.29 17.12 17.75
N ASP A 255 20.08 16.84 18.77
CA ASP A 255 20.72 17.84 19.65
C ASP A 255 21.99 18.39 18.96
N LYS A 256 21.80 19.04 17.83
CA LYS A 256 22.90 19.67 17.09
C LYS A 256 22.57 21.14 16.86
N LYS A 257 23.48 22.01 17.27
CA LYS A 257 23.35 23.44 17.02
C LYS A 257 23.26 23.72 15.52
N ASP A 258 22.35 24.59 15.17
CA ASP A 258 22.25 25.14 13.82
C ASP A 258 23.49 26.01 13.49
N SER A 259 23.61 26.40 12.23
CA SER A 259 24.74 27.24 11.75
C SER A 259 24.89 28.54 12.48
N ASP A 260 23.83 29.06 13.11
CA ASP A 260 23.79 30.25 13.96
C ASP A 260 24.08 29.97 15.44
N GLY A 261 24.30 28.72 15.83
CA GLY A 261 24.57 28.28 17.19
C GLY A 261 23.32 27.97 18.04
N THR A 262 22.13 28.07 17.48
CA THR A 262 20.87 27.79 18.17
C THR A 262 20.65 26.29 18.35
N VAL A 263 20.29 25.86 19.54
CA VAL A 263 19.87 24.47 19.82
C VAL A 263 18.38 24.34 19.53
N PRO A 264 17.92 23.30 18.81
CA PRO A 264 16.50 23.07 18.59
C PRO A 264 15.71 22.97 19.90
N VAL A 265 14.56 23.62 19.97
CA VAL A 265 13.73 23.70 21.18
C VAL A 265 13.33 22.33 21.71
N HIS A 266 13.17 21.35 20.83
CA HIS A 266 12.77 19.98 21.15
C HIS A 266 13.92 18.96 21.02
N ALA A 267 15.17 19.42 21.12
CA ALA A 267 16.34 18.55 21.04
C ALA A 267 16.24 17.38 22.03
N GLY A 268 16.48 16.16 21.54
CA GLY A 268 16.37 14.93 22.32
C GLY A 268 14.93 14.41 22.54
N GLU A 269 13.91 15.14 22.09
CA GLU A 269 12.50 14.72 22.19
C GLU A 269 11.96 14.18 20.88
N TYR A 270 10.95 13.30 20.97
CA TYR A 270 10.12 12.95 19.83
C TYR A 270 9.10 14.06 19.60
N PHE A 271 9.32 14.83 18.55
CA PHE A 271 8.46 15.95 18.19
C PHE A 271 8.13 15.85 16.68
N GLY A 272 6.84 15.71 16.37
CA GLY A 272 6.35 15.58 15.01
C GLY A 272 6.09 16.94 14.34
N ASP A 273 6.21 16.98 13.02
CA ASP A 273 5.87 18.16 12.23
C ASP A 273 4.36 18.33 12.10
N THR A 274 3.89 19.56 12.08
CA THR A 274 2.46 19.90 11.97
C THR A 274 1.99 19.85 10.54
N ALA A 275 1.02 19.01 10.26
CA ALA A 275 0.39 18.93 8.94
C ALA A 275 -0.40 20.19 8.55
N SER A 276 -0.78 21.00 9.52
CA SER A 276 -1.58 22.22 9.32
C SER A 276 -0.76 23.44 8.90
N TYR A 277 0.51 23.46 9.26
CA TYR A 277 1.37 24.54 8.80
C TYR A 277 1.74 24.23 7.35
N GLY A 278 1.15 24.96 6.48
CA GLY A 278 1.40 24.92 5.06
C GLY A 278 2.85 25.22 4.73
N GLY A 279 3.65 24.47 5.32
CA GLY A 279 5.07 24.28 5.28
C GLY A 279 5.73 25.23 4.32
N TYR A 280 6.47 24.94 3.75
CA TYR A 280 7.44 25.43 2.89
C TYR A 280 7.02 26.51 1.97
N GLY A 281 7.51 27.67 2.21
CA GLY A 281 7.27 28.86 1.41
C GLY A 281 5.79 29.25 1.33
N GLY A 282 4.98 28.72 2.21
CA GLY A 282 3.63 29.21 2.41
C GLY A 282 3.71 30.62 2.95
N GLU A 283 2.81 31.42 2.53
CA GLU A 283 2.55 32.86 2.68
C GLU A 283 3.03 33.58 3.95
N SER A 284 3.68 32.93 4.89
CA SER A 284 4.16 33.51 6.14
C SER A 284 5.67 33.79 6.18
N GLY A 285 6.44 33.42 5.16
CA GLY A 285 7.89 33.63 5.16
C GLY A 285 8.66 32.94 6.30
N VAL A 286 8.00 32.03 7.03
CA VAL A 286 8.65 31.22 8.05
C VAL A 286 9.41 30.13 7.34
N THR A 287 10.68 30.34 7.15
CA THR A 287 11.63 29.26 6.84
C THR A 287 11.62 28.36 8.07
N ILE A 288 11.06 27.17 7.96
CA ILE A 288 11.28 26.16 8.98
C ILE A 288 12.78 25.91 8.95
N PRO A 289 13.52 26.21 10.02
CA PRO A 289 14.94 25.96 10.05
C PRO A 289 15.17 24.51 9.70
N GLY A 290 16.20 24.27 8.89
CA GLY A 290 16.39 22.96 8.27
C GLY A 290 16.33 21.79 9.25
N ASP A 291 16.29 20.68 8.75
CA ASP A 291 16.33 19.26 9.20
C ASP A 291 16.39 18.91 10.71
N ASN A 292 16.59 19.84 11.61
CA ASN A 292 16.85 19.58 13.03
C ASN A 292 15.65 19.88 13.95
N VAL A 293 14.54 20.38 13.43
CA VAL A 293 13.40 20.82 14.26
C VAL A 293 12.41 19.69 14.54
N HIS A 294 12.34 18.69 13.68
CA HIS A 294 11.36 17.63 13.77
C HIS A 294 11.99 16.24 13.79
N SER A 295 11.28 15.28 14.39
CA SER A 295 11.68 13.88 14.39
C SER A 295 11.68 13.32 12.96
N LYS A 296 12.74 12.61 12.62
CA LYS A 296 12.96 11.97 11.32
C LYS A 296 12.65 10.49 11.40
N LEU A 297 12.45 9.88 10.24
CA LEU A 297 12.34 8.43 10.14
C LEU A 297 13.65 7.76 10.59
N THR A 298 13.53 6.67 11.33
CA THR A 298 14.68 5.87 11.77
C THR A 298 15.38 5.23 10.56
N ARG A 299 16.70 5.22 10.56
CA ARG A 299 17.50 4.73 9.42
C ARG A 299 17.87 3.25 9.50
N GLU A 300 17.77 2.67 10.69
CA GLU A 300 18.43 1.38 10.98
C GLU A 300 17.59 0.15 10.56
N ASP A 301 16.34 0.35 10.13
CA ASP A 301 15.38 -0.73 9.94
C ASP A 301 14.99 -0.99 8.46
N TYR A 302 15.91 -0.70 7.52
CA TYR A 302 15.69 -0.96 6.09
C TYR A 302 16.82 -1.74 5.46
#